data_10f0cdc187b30e2692ed4fb86d4fc299
#
_entry.id   10f0cdc187b30e2692ed4fb86d4fc299
#
_cell.length_a   1.000
_cell.length_b   1.000
_cell.length_c   1.000
_cell.angle_alpha   90.00
_cell.angle_beta   90.00
_cell.angle_gamma   90.00
#
_symmetry.space_group_name_H-M   'P 1'
#
loop_
_entity.id
_entity.type
_entity.pdbx_description
1 polymer ?
#
loop_
_entity_poly.entity_id
_entity_poly.type
_entity_poly.pdbx_seq_one_letter_code
_entity_poly.pdbx_strand_id
1 'polypeptide(L)'
;MKKEDLRIVYMGTPDFAVESLRALVEGGYNIVGVITMPDKPVGRHGSVLQASPVKQYAVSKELPVLQPEKLKDEAFLSELRALKADLQIVVAFRMLPEVVWNMPRLGTFNLHASLLPQYR
;
A
#
# COMPACT_ATOMS: atom_id res chain seq x y z
N MET A 1 -15.57 -1.63 -17.63
CA MET A 1 -14.39 -0.94 -17.11
C MET A 1 -13.15 -1.78 -17.38
N LYS A 2 -12.13 -1.18 -17.93
CA LYS A 2 -10.87 -1.88 -18.15
C LYS A 2 -10.01 -1.81 -16.91
N LYS A 3 -9.11 -2.77 -16.74
CA LYS A 3 -8.27 -2.79 -15.53
C LYS A 3 -7.38 -1.55 -15.42
N GLU A 4 -6.95 -0.96 -16.53
CA GLU A 4 -6.16 0.25 -16.49
C GLU A 4 -6.98 1.46 -16.08
N ASP A 5 -8.31 1.37 -16.12
CA ASP A 5 -9.19 2.44 -15.67
C ASP A 5 -9.50 2.35 -14.19
N LEU A 6 -9.21 1.21 -13.56
CA LEU A 6 -9.48 0.98 -12.16
C LEU A 6 -8.33 1.56 -11.34
N ARG A 7 -8.62 2.59 -10.57
CA ARG A 7 -7.58 3.26 -9.77
C ARG A 7 -7.39 2.50 -8.47
N ILE A 8 -6.20 1.97 -8.27
CA ILE A 8 -5.90 1.11 -7.12
C ILE A 8 -4.84 1.75 -6.24
N VAL A 9 -5.12 1.77 -4.92
CA VAL A 9 -4.12 2.11 -3.92
C VAL A 9 -3.70 0.81 -3.27
N TYR A 10 -2.39 0.58 -3.17
CA TYR A 10 -1.83 -0.62 -2.59
C TYR A 10 -1.18 -0.29 -1.25
N MET A 11 -1.41 -1.14 -0.25
CA MET A 11 -0.84 -0.94 1.09
C MET A 11 -0.12 -2.20 1.52
N GLY A 12 1.14 -2.07 1.89
CA GLY A 12 1.90 -3.22 2.37
C GLY A 12 3.29 -2.80 2.80
N THR A 13 4.01 -3.69 3.48
CA THR A 13 5.32 -3.35 4.01
C THR A 13 6.37 -4.44 3.82
N PRO A 14 6.13 -5.72 4.21
CA PRO A 14 7.20 -6.73 4.21
C PRO A 14 7.58 -7.21 2.81
N ASP A 15 8.64 -8.01 2.76
CA ASP A 15 9.17 -8.51 1.50
C ASP A 15 8.13 -9.20 0.64
N PHE A 16 7.32 -10.06 1.23
CA PHE A 16 6.36 -10.81 0.41
C PHE A 16 5.27 -9.91 -0.18
N ALA A 17 5.07 -8.73 0.39
CA ALA A 17 4.09 -7.80 -0.18
C ALA A 17 4.59 -7.21 -1.50
N VAL A 18 5.89 -7.23 -1.76
CA VAL A 18 6.44 -6.77 -3.02
C VAL A 18 5.97 -7.64 -4.17
N GLU A 19 5.89 -8.96 -3.94
CA GLU A 19 5.49 -9.86 -5.01
C GLU A 19 4.06 -9.58 -5.47
N SER A 20 3.15 -9.32 -4.52
CA SER A 20 1.78 -8.99 -4.90
C SER A 20 1.72 -7.67 -5.66
N LEU A 21 2.48 -6.68 -5.20
CA LEU A 21 2.51 -5.39 -5.89
C LEU A 21 3.09 -5.54 -7.29
N ARG A 22 4.18 -6.30 -7.41
CA ARG A 22 4.79 -6.53 -8.72
C ARG A 22 3.81 -7.20 -9.67
N ALA A 23 3.07 -8.20 -9.18
CA ALA A 23 2.10 -8.90 -10.01
C ALA A 23 1.03 -7.94 -10.54
N LEU A 24 0.60 -7.00 -9.71
CA LEU A 24 -0.40 -6.03 -10.15
C LEU A 24 0.17 -5.06 -11.17
N VAL A 25 1.38 -4.57 -10.93
CA VAL A 25 2.02 -3.61 -11.83
C VAL A 25 2.29 -4.27 -13.19
N GLU A 26 2.88 -5.47 -13.16
CA GLU A 26 3.21 -6.17 -14.40
C GLU A 26 1.98 -6.68 -15.12
N GLY A 27 0.88 -6.86 -14.39
CA GLY A 27 -0.39 -7.26 -14.96
C GLY A 27 -1.14 -6.14 -15.65
N GLY A 28 -0.61 -4.92 -15.61
CA GLY A 28 -1.24 -3.79 -16.28
C GLY A 28 -2.28 -3.05 -15.47
N TYR A 29 -2.37 -3.34 -14.18
CA TYR A 29 -3.30 -2.61 -13.31
C TYR A 29 -2.77 -1.23 -13.00
N ASN A 30 -3.68 -0.29 -12.78
CA ASN A 30 -3.32 1.11 -12.55
C ASN A 30 -3.15 1.37 -11.06
N ILE A 31 -1.91 1.28 -10.58
CA ILE A 31 -1.60 1.56 -9.18
C ILE A 31 -1.34 3.05 -9.06
N VAL A 32 -2.27 3.77 -8.43
CA VAL A 32 -2.18 5.22 -8.33
C VAL A 32 -1.45 5.68 -7.07
N GLY A 33 -1.20 4.79 -6.13
CA GLY A 33 -0.44 5.12 -4.94
C GLY A 33 -0.11 3.87 -4.15
N VAL A 34 0.99 3.95 -3.41
CA VAL A 34 1.46 2.87 -2.55
C VAL A 34 1.64 3.43 -1.15
N ILE A 35 1.06 2.75 -0.17
CA ILE A 35 1.16 3.17 1.22
C ILE A 35 1.94 2.10 1.97
N THR A 36 2.99 2.51 2.65
CA THR A 36 3.84 1.58 3.39
C THR A 36 4.28 2.24 4.68
N MET A 37 4.93 1.48 5.54
CA MET A 37 5.41 2.01 6.82
C MET A 37 6.50 3.04 6.60
N PRO A 38 6.65 4.00 7.54
CA PRO A 38 7.79 4.92 7.47
C PRO A 38 9.11 4.19 7.45
N ASP A 39 10.14 4.83 6.90
CA ASP A 39 11.48 4.27 6.88
C ASP A 39 11.91 3.98 8.31
N LYS A 40 12.64 2.88 8.51
CA LYS A 40 13.08 2.47 9.84
C LYS A 40 14.53 2.83 10.07
N PRO A 41 14.85 3.32 11.27
CA PRO A 41 16.26 3.50 11.61
C PRO A 41 16.92 2.14 11.77
N VAL A 42 18.05 1.96 11.10
CA VAL A 42 18.81 0.71 11.16
C VAL A 42 20.28 1.05 11.36
N GLY A 43 21.07 0.02 11.59
CA GLY A 43 22.50 0.19 11.83
C GLY A 43 22.76 0.59 13.25
N ARG A 44 24.04 0.83 13.55
CA ARG A 44 24.44 1.18 14.89
C ARG A 44 23.85 2.54 15.24
N HIS A 45 23.15 2.61 16.36
CA HIS A 45 22.52 3.85 16.88
C HIS A 45 21.43 4.41 15.96
N GLY A 46 20.91 3.63 15.05
CA GLY A 46 19.85 4.09 14.18
C GLY A 46 20.29 5.22 13.26
N SER A 47 21.54 5.20 12.83
CA SER A 47 22.10 6.29 12.04
C SER A 47 21.67 6.27 10.58
N VAL A 48 21.08 5.19 10.11
CA VAL A 48 20.67 5.06 8.71
C VAL A 48 19.17 4.75 8.66
N LEU A 49 18.47 5.39 7.75
CA LEU A 49 17.06 5.09 7.52
C LEU A 49 16.95 4.11 6.36
N GLN A 50 16.16 3.07 6.56
CA GLN A 50 15.97 2.06 5.53
C GLN A 50 14.50 2.03 5.11
N ALA A 51 14.28 2.14 3.80
CA ALA A 51 12.94 2.06 3.22
C ALA A 51 12.47 0.62 3.20
N SER A 52 11.15 0.42 3.31
CA SER A 52 10.59 -0.91 3.20
C SER A 52 10.82 -1.46 1.79
N PRO A 53 10.82 -2.78 1.61
CA PRO A 53 10.95 -3.37 0.27
C PRO A 53 9.85 -2.88 -0.67
N VAL A 54 8.65 -2.67 -0.13
CA VAL A 54 7.52 -2.17 -0.94
C VAL A 54 7.83 -0.76 -1.43
N LYS A 55 8.38 0.11 -0.57
CA LYS A 55 8.74 1.45 -1.00
C LYS A 55 9.83 1.41 -2.06
N GLN A 56 10.84 0.55 -1.86
CA GLN A 56 11.93 0.47 -2.81
C GLN A 56 11.43 0.08 -4.19
N TYR A 57 10.52 -0.89 -4.24
CA TYR A 57 9.96 -1.30 -5.51
C TYR A 57 9.11 -0.18 -6.13
N ALA A 58 8.26 0.46 -5.31
CA ALA A 58 7.39 1.52 -5.82
C ALA A 58 8.19 2.69 -6.39
N VAL A 59 9.26 3.06 -5.71
CA VAL A 59 10.13 4.15 -6.19
C VAL A 59 10.77 3.76 -7.51
N SER A 60 11.20 2.50 -7.64
CA SER A 60 11.81 2.03 -8.88
C SER A 60 10.85 2.08 -10.07
N LYS A 61 9.55 2.04 -9.79
CA LYS A 61 8.50 2.09 -10.82
C LYS A 61 7.86 3.48 -10.89
N GLU A 62 8.41 4.45 -10.17
CA GLU A 62 7.93 5.82 -10.15
C GLU A 62 6.47 5.94 -9.68
N LEU A 63 6.08 5.07 -8.75
CA LEU A 63 4.74 5.13 -8.17
C LEU A 63 4.74 6.07 -6.98
N PRO A 64 3.66 6.86 -6.79
CA PRO A 64 3.57 7.72 -5.60
C PRO A 64 3.58 6.88 -4.32
N VAL A 65 4.31 7.35 -3.30
CA VAL A 65 4.43 6.62 -2.04
C VAL A 65 4.01 7.52 -0.90
N LEU A 66 3.16 7.00 -0.01
CA LEU A 66 2.77 7.68 1.22
C LEU A 66 3.20 6.83 2.41
N GLN A 67 3.77 7.47 3.41
CA GLN A 67 4.30 6.76 4.57
C GLN A 67 3.78 7.38 5.87
N PRO A 68 2.48 7.29 6.14
CA PRO A 68 1.90 7.93 7.31
C PRO A 68 2.32 7.22 8.59
N GLU A 69 2.67 8.00 9.61
CA GLU A 69 2.89 7.45 10.93
C GLU A 69 1.56 7.14 11.59
N LYS A 70 0.57 7.99 11.35
CA LYS A 70 -0.77 7.82 11.89
C LYS A 70 -1.78 7.79 10.76
N LEU A 71 -2.56 6.73 10.73
CA LEU A 71 -3.53 6.54 9.65
C LEU A 71 -4.72 7.47 9.75
N LYS A 72 -4.91 8.12 10.88
CA LYS A 72 -6.00 9.09 11.04
C LYS A 72 -5.53 10.53 10.86
N ASP A 73 -4.27 10.73 10.48
CA ASP A 73 -3.73 12.05 10.27
C ASP A 73 -4.45 12.74 9.10
N GLU A 74 -4.91 13.97 9.33
CA GLU A 74 -5.70 14.69 8.32
C GLU A 74 -4.93 14.91 7.03
N ALA A 75 -3.63 15.21 7.13
CA ALA A 75 -2.83 15.42 5.94
C ALA A 75 -2.77 14.14 5.10
N PHE A 76 -2.58 13.00 5.78
CA PHE A 76 -2.57 11.72 5.08
C PHE A 76 -3.92 11.41 4.44
N LEU A 77 -5.00 11.63 5.19
CA LEU A 77 -6.34 11.35 4.66
C LEU A 77 -6.64 12.22 3.45
N SER A 78 -6.19 13.47 3.47
CA SER A 78 -6.36 14.37 2.34
C SER A 78 -5.59 13.87 1.12
N GLU A 79 -4.35 13.43 1.32
CA GLU A 79 -3.55 12.89 0.23
C GLU A 79 -4.15 11.61 -0.34
N LEU A 80 -4.63 10.74 0.55
CA LEU A 80 -5.24 9.49 0.13
C LEU A 80 -6.51 9.77 -0.68
N ARG A 81 -7.32 10.71 -0.20
CA ARG A 81 -8.55 11.06 -0.89
C ARG A 81 -8.25 11.64 -2.28
N ALA A 82 -7.17 12.41 -2.39
CA ALA A 82 -6.79 13.02 -3.66
C ALA A 82 -6.36 11.98 -4.69
N LEU A 83 -5.95 10.80 -4.27
CA LEU A 83 -5.61 9.72 -5.20
C LEU A 83 -6.84 9.16 -5.90
N LYS A 84 -8.03 9.39 -5.33
CA LYS A 84 -9.30 8.97 -5.93
C LYS A 84 -9.30 7.49 -6.29
N ALA A 85 -8.93 6.66 -5.32
CA ALA A 85 -8.89 5.22 -5.53
C ALA A 85 -10.29 4.66 -5.71
N ASP A 86 -10.44 3.75 -6.66
CA ASP A 86 -11.66 2.96 -6.77
C ASP A 86 -11.60 1.79 -5.82
N LEU A 87 -10.41 1.30 -5.54
CA LEU A 87 -10.20 0.07 -4.79
C LEU A 87 -8.91 0.20 -4.01
N GLN A 88 -8.88 -0.35 -2.79
CA GLN A 88 -7.66 -0.46 -2.01
C GLN A 88 -7.36 -1.93 -1.79
N ILE A 89 -6.08 -2.30 -1.93
CA ILE A 89 -5.63 -3.67 -1.71
C ILE A 89 -4.59 -3.63 -0.60
N VAL A 90 -4.78 -4.43 0.44
CA VAL A 90 -3.92 -4.44 1.62
C VAL A 90 -3.26 -5.80 1.76
N VAL A 91 -1.94 -5.80 1.94
CA VAL A 91 -1.19 -7.03 2.16
C VAL A 91 -0.27 -6.82 3.34
N ALA A 92 -0.57 -7.48 4.46
CA ALA A 92 0.26 -7.42 5.67
C ALA A 92 0.60 -5.98 6.08
N PHE A 93 -0.43 -5.24 6.38
CA PHE A 93 -0.28 -3.86 6.80
C PHE A 93 -0.98 -3.67 8.14
N ARG A 94 -0.90 -2.44 8.69
CA ARG A 94 -1.55 -2.12 9.95
C ARG A 94 -3.06 -2.23 9.85
N MET A 95 -3.72 -2.37 11.00
CA MET A 95 -5.18 -2.33 11.02
C MET A 95 -5.64 -0.95 10.57
N LEU A 96 -6.56 -0.90 9.63
CA LEU A 96 -7.02 0.35 9.06
C LEU A 96 -8.22 0.89 9.83
N PRO A 97 -8.26 2.20 10.11
CA PRO A 97 -9.49 2.79 10.65
C PRO A 97 -10.55 2.84 9.55
N GLU A 98 -11.80 2.91 9.98
CA GLU A 98 -12.91 2.90 9.03
C GLU A 98 -12.80 4.01 7.98
N VAL A 99 -12.33 5.19 8.39
CA VAL A 99 -12.24 6.30 7.46
C VAL A 99 -11.30 5.97 6.29
N VAL A 100 -10.36 5.06 6.49
CA VAL A 100 -9.44 4.65 5.44
C VAL A 100 -10.04 3.51 4.60
N TRP A 101 -10.47 2.41 5.26
CA TRP A 101 -10.90 1.25 4.48
C TRP A 101 -12.26 1.46 3.81
N ASN A 102 -13.05 2.42 4.29
CA ASN A 102 -14.34 2.69 3.68
C ASN A 102 -14.29 3.83 2.67
N MET A 103 -13.10 4.34 2.36
CA MET A 103 -12.97 5.49 1.47
C MET A 103 -13.22 5.16 0.00
N PRO A 104 -12.66 4.07 -0.55
CA PRO A 104 -12.85 3.82 -1.99
C PRO A 104 -14.23 3.26 -2.29
N ARG A 105 -14.76 3.63 -3.45
CA ARG A 105 -16.12 3.24 -3.79
C ARG A 105 -16.33 1.74 -3.94
N LEU A 106 -15.28 1.01 -4.30
CA LEU A 106 -15.37 -0.45 -4.45
C LEU A 106 -14.86 -1.19 -3.23
N GLY A 107 -14.40 -0.46 -2.20
CA GLY A 107 -14.01 -1.07 -0.94
C GLY A 107 -12.54 -1.41 -0.86
N THR A 108 -12.19 -2.12 0.19
CA THR A 108 -10.83 -2.48 0.50
C THR A 108 -10.73 -3.98 0.69
N PHE A 109 -9.80 -4.61 -0.02
CA PHE A 109 -9.57 -6.05 0.08
C PHE A 109 -8.26 -6.30 0.81
N ASN A 110 -8.31 -7.20 1.78
CA ASN A 110 -7.14 -7.60 2.53
C ASN A 110 -6.68 -8.96 2.04
N LEU A 111 -5.55 -9.00 1.34
CA LEU A 111 -5.00 -10.26 0.85
C LEU A 111 -4.10 -10.83 1.93
N HIS A 112 -4.40 -12.03 2.39
CA HIS A 112 -3.58 -12.69 3.40
C HIS A 112 -2.47 -13.47 2.72
N ALA A 113 -1.28 -13.23 3.16
CA ALA A 113 -0.15 -13.93 2.56
C ALA A 113 -0.25 -15.43 2.73
N SER A 114 -0.77 -15.83 3.83
CA SER A 114 -0.88 -17.26 4.08
C SER A 114 -1.84 -17.88 3.13
N LEU A 115 -2.72 -17.09 2.73
CA LEU A 115 -3.59 -17.60 1.80
C LEU A 115 -3.89 -18.94 2.03
N LEU A 116 -3.79 -19.14 2.83
CA LEU A 116 -3.91 -20.22 3.01
C LEU A 116 -4.96 -20.63 2.88
N PRO A 117 -5.11 -21.22 2.62
CA PRO A 117 -6.18 -21.74 2.33
C PRO A 117 -6.96 -21.89 3.42
N GLN A 118 -7.12 -21.84 3.87
CA GLN A 118 -7.78 -21.99 4.79
C GLN A 118 -8.28 -21.20 5.33
N TYR A 119 -8.48 -20.66 5.24
CA TYR A 119 -8.81 -20.04 5.81
C TYR A 119 -9.60 -19.68 5.82
N ARG A 120 -9.70 -19.71 6.04
CA ARG A 120 -10.42 -19.37 6.21
C ARG A 120 -10.93 -18.90 6.34
#